data_614b89f10c95a385943e0234a7234f02
#
_entry.id   614b89f10c95a385943e0234a7234f02
#
_cell.length_a   1.000
_cell.length_b   1.000
_cell.length_c   1.000
_cell.angle_alpha   90.00
_cell.angle_beta   90.00
_cell.angle_gamma   90.00
#
_symmetry.space_group_name_H-M   'P 1'
#
loop_
_entity.id
_entity.type
_entity.pdbx_description
1 polymer ?
#
loop_
_entity_poly.entity_id
_entity_poly.type
_entity_poly.pdbx_seq_one_letter_code
_entity_poly.pdbx_strand_id
1 'polypeptide(L)'
;LPADEVIRARDVVIRALGRHGCVQRDGEWDLTGLEQLPQYKVSSTLGQGVGLSPKLIPTELLDTVQTLAGGACVPMNLGRRLKPSLLLSVPNTKAWAVPHNGWHVDLPKLRNRGTSPGVQLFALLDAVRPGGGGTVVVAGSHRLLEGMPFLGPSMKHAKRLRRSPFFADLMCEESSKRARLMNEPHREGDANLQVVELHGGPGDVFLVDMRVVHTTAPNASRAPRMMFTQRFAREDVFDEMMLASGPNSSNAA
;
A
#
# COMPACT_ATOMS: atom_id res chain seq x y z
N LEU A 1 10.60 -3.13 -12.81
CA LEU A 1 9.71 -4.00 -13.62
C LEU A 1 10.05 -3.90 -15.10
N PRO A 2 9.65 -4.88 -15.94
CA PRO A 2 9.83 -4.81 -17.40
C PRO A 2 9.10 -3.58 -17.98
N ALA A 3 9.81 -2.70 -18.67
CA ALA A 3 9.27 -1.41 -19.12
C ALA A 3 8.06 -1.54 -20.03
N ASP A 4 8.06 -2.51 -20.95
CA ASP A 4 6.97 -2.78 -21.86
C ASP A 4 5.70 -3.29 -21.16
N GLU A 5 5.84 -4.09 -20.09
CA GLU A 5 4.71 -4.52 -19.25
C GLU A 5 4.14 -3.35 -18.43
N VAL A 6 5.01 -2.47 -17.91
CA VAL A 6 4.59 -1.25 -17.20
C VAL A 6 3.80 -0.33 -18.11
N ILE A 7 4.28 -0.09 -19.34
CA ILE A 7 3.58 0.70 -20.34
C ILE A 7 2.20 0.10 -20.66
N ARG A 8 2.14 -1.22 -20.93
CA ARG A 8 0.86 -1.92 -21.19
C ARG A 8 -0.11 -1.79 -20.01
N ALA A 9 0.39 -1.96 -18.79
CA ALA A 9 -0.44 -1.84 -17.59
C ALA A 9 -0.96 -0.40 -17.40
N ARG A 10 -0.08 0.60 -17.58
CA ARG A 10 -0.46 2.01 -17.55
C ARG A 10 -1.56 2.33 -18.57
N ASP A 11 -1.42 1.86 -19.81
CA ASP A 11 -2.41 2.06 -20.87
C ASP A 11 -3.77 1.42 -20.53
N VAL A 12 -3.78 0.26 -19.86
CA VAL A 12 -5.02 -0.35 -19.39
C VAL A 12 -5.71 0.55 -18.36
N VAL A 13 -4.95 1.17 -17.45
CA VAL A 13 -5.49 2.11 -16.46
C VAL A 13 -6.00 3.38 -17.12
N ILE A 14 -5.26 3.95 -18.08
CA ILE A 14 -5.67 5.14 -18.85
C ILE A 14 -6.99 4.88 -19.61
N ARG A 15 -7.10 3.72 -20.27
CA ARG A 15 -8.36 3.35 -20.93
C ARG A 15 -9.52 3.18 -19.93
N ALA A 16 -9.23 2.69 -18.74
CA ALA A 16 -10.26 2.60 -17.68
C ALA A 16 -10.71 3.99 -17.24
N LEU A 17 -9.78 4.92 -17.04
CA LEU A 17 -10.07 6.34 -16.76
C LEU A 17 -10.90 6.96 -17.86
N GLY A 18 -10.54 6.71 -19.14
CA GLY A 18 -11.30 7.20 -20.31
C GLY A 18 -12.77 6.75 -20.34
N ARG A 19 -13.06 5.50 -19.91
CA ARG A 19 -14.45 5.02 -19.79
C ARG A 19 -15.29 5.77 -18.75
N HIS A 20 -14.62 6.44 -17.81
CA HIS A 20 -15.24 7.32 -16.81
C HIS A 20 -15.18 8.81 -17.20
N GLY A 21 -14.88 9.11 -18.48
CA GLY A 21 -14.85 10.49 -18.96
C GLY A 21 -13.57 11.26 -18.62
N CYS A 22 -12.55 10.59 -18.07
CA CYS A 22 -11.27 11.24 -17.78
C CYS A 22 -10.40 11.28 -19.02
N VAL A 23 -9.77 12.41 -19.31
CA VAL A 23 -8.96 12.59 -20.51
C VAL A 23 -7.62 13.23 -20.14
N GLN A 24 -6.54 12.75 -20.76
CA GLN A 24 -5.24 13.42 -20.74
C GLN A 24 -5.04 14.18 -22.06
N ARG A 25 -4.79 15.51 -22.00
CA ARG A 25 -4.49 16.35 -23.14
C ARG A 25 -3.27 17.20 -22.82
N ASP A 26 -2.27 17.18 -23.68
CA ASP A 26 -1.04 17.98 -23.55
C ASP A 26 -0.35 17.83 -22.16
N GLY A 27 -0.42 16.63 -21.58
CA GLY A 27 0.14 16.33 -20.26
C GLY A 27 -0.76 16.68 -19.07
N GLU A 28 -1.83 17.40 -19.27
CA GLU A 28 -2.82 17.77 -18.24
C GLU A 28 -3.96 16.75 -18.18
N TRP A 29 -4.46 16.48 -16.97
CA TRP A 29 -5.56 15.56 -16.73
C TRP A 29 -6.86 16.29 -16.46
N ASP A 30 -7.88 16.00 -17.26
CA ASP A 30 -9.28 16.27 -16.92
C ASP A 30 -9.84 15.03 -16.21
N LEU A 31 -10.17 15.16 -14.93
CA LEU A 31 -10.64 14.09 -14.06
C LEU A 31 -12.08 14.32 -13.58
N THR A 32 -12.81 15.24 -14.23
CA THR A 32 -14.20 15.59 -13.85
C THR A 32 -15.12 14.39 -13.83
N GLY A 33 -14.88 13.36 -14.65
CA GLY A 33 -15.63 12.12 -14.63
C GLY A 33 -15.53 11.30 -13.34
N LEU A 34 -14.58 11.63 -12.44
CA LEU A 34 -14.42 10.96 -11.15
C LEU A 34 -14.87 11.80 -9.95
N GLU A 35 -15.26 13.06 -10.14
CA GLU A 35 -15.64 13.98 -9.04
C GLU A 35 -16.80 13.46 -8.20
N GLN A 36 -17.70 12.68 -8.79
CA GLN A 36 -18.83 12.07 -8.08
C GLN A 36 -18.45 10.83 -7.26
N LEU A 37 -17.23 10.30 -7.43
CA LEU A 37 -16.79 9.12 -6.70
C LEU A 37 -16.03 9.53 -5.43
N PRO A 38 -16.42 9.00 -4.26
CA PRO A 38 -15.59 9.14 -3.07
C PRO A 38 -14.17 8.60 -3.32
N GLN A 39 -13.16 9.33 -2.87
CA GLN A 39 -11.73 8.99 -3.08
C GLN A 39 -11.42 7.51 -2.77
N TYR A 40 -11.97 6.97 -1.68
CA TYR A 40 -11.74 5.59 -1.27
C TYR A 40 -12.38 4.54 -2.20
N LYS A 41 -13.35 4.95 -3.04
CA LYS A 41 -14.00 4.07 -4.03
C LYS A 41 -13.34 4.10 -5.40
N VAL A 42 -12.51 5.09 -5.70
CA VAL A 42 -11.90 5.25 -7.02
C VAL A 42 -11.12 4.00 -7.44
N SER A 43 -10.21 3.54 -6.59
CA SER A 43 -9.41 2.32 -6.88
C SER A 43 -10.29 1.08 -7.06
N SER A 44 -11.31 0.88 -6.23
CA SER A 44 -12.17 -0.30 -6.30
C SER A 44 -13.08 -0.27 -7.52
N THR A 45 -13.63 0.90 -7.85
CA THR A 45 -14.52 1.07 -9.02
C THR A 45 -13.75 0.84 -10.32
N LEU A 46 -12.62 1.51 -10.49
CA LEU A 46 -11.78 1.35 -11.68
C LEU A 46 -11.11 -0.02 -11.75
N GLY A 47 -10.67 -0.56 -10.61
CA GLY A 47 -10.01 -1.85 -10.52
C GLY A 47 -10.89 -3.04 -10.91
N GLN A 48 -12.21 -2.91 -10.85
CA GLN A 48 -13.13 -3.97 -11.34
C GLN A 48 -13.01 -4.20 -12.85
N GLY A 49 -12.64 -3.17 -13.61
CA GLY A 49 -12.46 -3.24 -15.06
C GLY A 49 -11.00 -3.33 -15.52
N VAL A 50 -10.04 -3.36 -14.62
CA VAL A 50 -8.61 -3.38 -14.91
C VAL A 50 -8.03 -4.74 -14.58
N GLY A 51 -7.76 -5.55 -15.62
CA GLY A 51 -7.03 -6.80 -15.51
C GLY A 51 -5.53 -6.55 -15.68
N LEU A 52 -4.79 -6.37 -14.59
CA LEU A 52 -3.33 -6.30 -14.66
C LEU A 52 -2.74 -7.67 -14.97
N SER A 53 -1.75 -7.72 -15.87
CA SER A 53 -1.09 -8.95 -16.28
C SER A 53 -0.20 -9.51 -15.16
N PRO A 54 -0.22 -10.82 -14.90
CA PRO A 54 0.77 -11.46 -14.02
C PRO A 54 2.22 -11.27 -14.50
N LYS A 55 2.46 -11.01 -15.80
CA LYS A 55 3.78 -10.75 -16.37
C LYS A 55 4.44 -9.46 -15.86
N LEU A 56 3.69 -8.58 -15.20
CA LEU A 56 4.23 -7.45 -14.47
C LEU A 56 5.24 -7.87 -13.37
N ILE A 57 5.13 -9.10 -12.88
CA ILE A 57 5.97 -9.61 -11.80
C ILE A 57 6.85 -10.71 -12.38
N PRO A 58 8.09 -10.38 -12.81
CA PRO A 58 9.01 -11.35 -13.37
C PRO A 58 9.54 -12.33 -12.32
N THR A 59 10.05 -13.47 -12.77
CA THR A 59 10.53 -14.55 -11.90
C THR A 59 11.65 -14.09 -10.96
N GLU A 60 12.57 -13.26 -11.44
CA GLU A 60 13.69 -12.72 -10.65
C GLU A 60 13.21 -11.86 -9.47
N LEU A 61 12.06 -11.19 -9.64
CA LEU A 61 11.45 -10.43 -8.56
C LEU A 61 10.80 -11.38 -7.53
N LEU A 62 10.24 -12.51 -7.97
CA LEU A 62 9.71 -13.54 -7.06
C LEU A 62 10.82 -14.18 -6.22
N ASP A 63 11.97 -14.43 -6.80
CA ASP A 63 13.14 -14.94 -6.07
C ASP A 63 13.59 -13.95 -4.97
N THR A 64 13.58 -12.65 -5.30
CA THR A 64 13.85 -11.60 -4.32
C THR A 64 12.81 -11.59 -3.20
N VAL A 65 11.54 -11.71 -3.54
CA VAL A 65 10.43 -11.80 -2.56
C VAL A 65 10.62 -12.98 -1.61
N GLN A 66 10.93 -14.18 -2.13
CA GLN A 66 11.15 -15.39 -1.34
C GLN A 66 12.37 -15.24 -0.41
N THR A 67 13.45 -14.63 -0.91
CA THR A 67 14.65 -14.34 -0.13
C THR A 67 14.31 -13.41 1.05
N LEU A 68 13.58 -12.32 0.81
CA LEU A 68 13.17 -11.38 1.84
C LEU A 68 12.19 -11.98 2.85
N ALA A 69 11.30 -12.84 2.40
CA ALA A 69 10.34 -13.54 3.27
C ALA A 69 11.01 -14.63 4.13
N GLY A 70 12.18 -15.12 3.70
CA GLY A 70 12.85 -16.26 4.34
C GLY A 70 12.21 -17.61 4.02
N GLY A 71 11.57 -17.77 2.85
CA GLY A 71 10.96 -19.02 2.41
C GLY A 71 10.07 -18.88 1.18
N ALA A 72 9.56 -20.02 0.70
CA ALA A 72 8.64 -20.06 -0.44
C ALA A 72 7.39 -19.22 -0.18
N CYS A 73 6.96 -18.51 -1.20
CA CYS A 73 5.84 -17.58 -1.15
C CYS A 73 4.83 -17.84 -2.26
N VAL A 74 3.57 -17.64 -1.94
CA VAL A 74 2.46 -17.68 -2.89
C VAL A 74 1.78 -16.32 -3.00
N PRO A 75 1.37 -15.89 -4.21
CA PRO A 75 0.63 -14.65 -4.36
C PRO A 75 -0.74 -14.78 -3.67
N MET A 76 -1.09 -13.76 -2.88
CA MET A 76 -2.40 -13.68 -2.25
C MET A 76 -2.96 -12.27 -2.32
N ASN A 77 -4.30 -12.17 -2.29
CA ASN A 77 -5.01 -10.93 -2.02
C ASN A 77 -6.13 -11.20 -1.01
N LEU A 78 -6.34 -10.27 -0.10
CA LEU A 78 -7.48 -10.30 0.80
C LEU A 78 -8.76 -10.23 -0.07
N GLY A 79 -9.52 -11.33 -0.15
CA GLY A 79 -10.73 -11.41 -0.98
C GLY A 79 -10.62 -12.28 -2.25
N ARG A 80 -9.72 -13.24 -2.30
CA ARG A 80 -9.64 -14.32 -3.34
C ARG A 80 -9.12 -13.92 -4.73
N ARG A 81 -8.58 -12.73 -4.95
CA ARG A 81 -7.98 -12.38 -6.24
C ARG A 81 -6.47 -12.60 -6.17
N LEU A 82 -5.97 -13.57 -6.93
CA LEU A 82 -4.54 -13.83 -7.10
C LEU A 82 -3.83 -12.82 -8.03
N LYS A 83 -4.53 -11.77 -8.46
CA LYS A 83 -4.01 -10.77 -9.40
C LYS A 83 -3.59 -9.50 -8.68
N PRO A 84 -2.60 -8.78 -9.22
CA PRO A 84 -2.24 -7.47 -8.72
C PRO A 84 -3.45 -6.54 -8.63
N SER A 85 -3.52 -5.77 -7.54
CA SER A 85 -4.63 -4.84 -7.28
C SER A 85 -4.21 -3.42 -7.63
N LEU A 86 -5.01 -2.74 -8.46
CA LEU A 86 -4.78 -1.32 -8.77
C LEU A 86 -4.95 -0.46 -7.52
N LEU A 87 -3.99 0.43 -7.31
CA LEU A 87 -4.04 1.51 -6.35
C LEU A 87 -4.03 2.83 -7.12
N LEU A 88 -5.17 3.50 -7.18
CA LEU A 88 -5.33 4.78 -7.85
C LEU A 88 -5.71 5.86 -6.84
N SER A 89 -5.07 7.02 -6.90
CA SER A 89 -5.57 8.21 -6.22
C SER A 89 -5.61 9.38 -7.19
N VAL A 90 -6.70 10.13 -7.13
CA VAL A 90 -6.86 11.34 -7.94
C VAL A 90 -6.35 12.56 -7.18
N PRO A 91 -5.91 13.61 -7.89
CA PRO A 91 -5.58 14.89 -7.31
C PRO A 91 -6.68 15.41 -6.40
N ASN A 92 -6.28 16.09 -5.34
CA ASN A 92 -7.20 16.83 -4.48
C ASN A 92 -6.67 18.25 -4.24
N THR A 93 -7.52 19.13 -3.75
CA THR A 93 -7.19 20.54 -3.51
C THR A 93 -6.42 20.77 -2.21
N LYS A 94 -6.18 19.74 -1.41
CA LYS A 94 -5.50 19.85 -0.12
C LYS A 94 -4.00 19.84 -0.32
N ALA A 95 -3.31 20.68 0.44
CA ALA A 95 -1.86 20.56 0.57
C ALA A 95 -1.47 19.17 1.08
N TRP A 96 -0.36 18.65 0.60
CA TRP A 96 0.14 17.37 1.06
C TRP A 96 0.55 17.44 2.53
N ALA A 97 0.17 16.45 3.29
CA ALA A 97 0.63 16.26 4.66
C ALA A 97 0.61 14.76 4.99
N VAL A 98 1.51 14.35 5.89
CA VAL A 98 1.47 13.00 6.46
C VAL A 98 0.09 12.75 7.08
N PRO A 99 -0.64 11.70 6.68
CA PRO A 99 -1.97 11.42 7.22
C PRO A 99 -1.93 11.19 8.75
N HIS A 100 -2.96 11.63 9.46
CA HIS A 100 -3.12 11.34 10.89
C HIS A 100 -3.98 10.10 11.16
N ASN A 101 -4.60 9.53 10.12
CA ASN A 101 -5.49 8.38 10.22
C ASN A 101 -5.30 7.40 9.07
N GLY A 102 -6.07 6.32 9.05
CA GLY A 102 -6.01 5.31 8.00
C GLY A 102 -4.81 4.36 8.11
N TRP A 103 -3.98 4.49 9.14
CA TRP A 103 -2.82 3.63 9.35
C TRP A 103 -3.26 2.20 9.67
N HIS A 104 -2.74 1.23 8.92
CA HIS A 104 -3.11 -0.18 9.01
C HIS A 104 -1.99 -1.10 8.56
N VAL A 105 -2.16 -2.38 8.78
CA VAL A 105 -1.40 -3.45 8.16
C VAL A 105 -2.36 -4.31 7.33
N ASP A 106 -1.90 -4.74 6.18
CA ASP A 106 -2.71 -5.51 5.24
C ASP A 106 -2.65 -7.02 5.52
N LEU A 107 -2.90 -7.39 6.77
CA LEU A 107 -2.87 -8.78 7.23
C LEU A 107 -4.24 -9.21 7.74
N PRO A 108 -4.68 -10.44 7.42
CA PRO A 108 -5.73 -11.08 8.19
C PRO A 108 -5.23 -11.37 9.62
N LYS A 109 -6.14 -11.62 10.56
CA LYS A 109 -5.74 -12.03 11.90
C LYS A 109 -5.07 -13.39 11.85
N LEU A 110 -3.79 -13.45 12.18
CA LEU A 110 -3.01 -14.68 12.24
C LEU A 110 -2.13 -14.71 13.49
N ARG A 111 -1.73 -15.92 13.88
CA ARG A 111 -0.78 -16.12 14.98
C ARG A 111 0.59 -15.60 14.57
N ASN A 112 1.17 -14.75 15.42
CA ASN A 112 2.52 -14.25 15.19
C ASN A 112 3.56 -15.32 15.61
N ARG A 113 4.40 -15.70 14.67
CA ARG A 113 5.50 -16.66 14.88
C ARG A 113 6.87 -15.99 15.02
N GLY A 114 6.91 -14.64 15.10
CA GLY A 114 8.15 -13.86 15.12
C GLY A 114 8.81 -13.70 13.74
N THR A 115 8.53 -14.57 12.79
CA THR A 115 9.05 -14.49 11.41
C THR A 115 8.12 -13.64 10.53
N SER A 116 8.65 -13.12 9.41
CA SER A 116 7.83 -12.40 8.44
C SER A 116 6.72 -13.31 7.91
N PRO A 117 5.45 -12.89 7.89
CA PRO A 117 4.37 -13.67 7.27
C PRO A 117 4.41 -13.62 5.74
N GLY A 118 5.23 -12.75 5.17
CA GLY A 118 5.36 -12.55 3.74
C GLY A 118 5.76 -11.13 3.38
N VAL A 119 5.73 -10.84 2.09
CA VAL A 119 6.13 -9.57 1.50
C VAL A 119 4.94 -8.93 0.79
N GLN A 120 4.77 -7.63 0.97
CA GLN A 120 3.86 -6.81 0.16
C GLN A 120 4.69 -5.99 -0.83
N LEU A 121 4.31 -6.10 -2.09
CA LEU A 121 4.86 -5.36 -3.20
C LEU A 121 3.98 -4.14 -3.49
N PHE A 122 4.60 -2.98 -3.62
CA PHE A 122 4.02 -1.78 -4.23
C PHE A 122 4.85 -1.43 -5.45
N ALA A 123 4.20 -1.13 -6.58
CA ALA A 123 4.92 -0.76 -7.79
C ALA A 123 4.24 0.41 -8.51
N LEU A 124 5.05 1.26 -9.12
CA LEU A 124 4.63 2.46 -9.81
C LEU A 124 4.36 2.14 -11.29
N LEU A 125 3.17 2.46 -11.78
CA LEU A 125 2.82 2.38 -13.20
C LEU A 125 3.09 3.70 -13.93
N ASP A 126 3.16 4.80 -13.19
CA ASP A 126 3.54 6.12 -13.69
C ASP A 126 4.41 6.82 -12.67
N ALA A 127 5.07 7.92 -13.04
CA ALA A 127 5.89 8.70 -12.14
C ALA A 127 5.07 9.24 -10.96
N VAL A 128 5.54 9.01 -9.76
CA VAL A 128 4.99 9.58 -8.53
C VAL A 128 6.06 10.47 -7.90
N ARG A 129 5.80 11.77 -7.88
CA ARG A 129 6.68 12.75 -7.23
C ARG A 129 6.38 12.84 -5.73
N PRO A 130 7.29 13.36 -4.90
CA PRO A 130 6.98 13.69 -3.52
C PRO A 130 5.72 14.55 -3.43
N GLY A 131 4.79 14.19 -2.55
CA GLY A 131 3.47 14.83 -2.47
C GLY A 131 2.45 14.36 -3.50
N GLY A 132 2.81 13.42 -4.36
CA GLY A 132 1.93 12.87 -5.41
C GLY A 132 0.97 11.78 -4.92
N GLY A 133 0.79 11.64 -3.62
CA GLY A 133 -0.15 10.68 -3.02
C GLY A 133 0.38 9.25 -3.01
N GLY A 134 1.68 9.06 -2.95
CA GLY A 134 2.31 7.76 -2.76
C GLY A 134 1.78 7.05 -1.50
N THR A 135 1.90 5.74 -1.44
CA THR A 135 1.68 5.03 -0.19
C THR A 135 2.71 5.52 0.83
N VAL A 136 2.25 5.86 2.03
CA VAL A 136 3.14 6.24 3.13
C VAL A 136 3.30 5.06 4.06
N VAL A 137 4.54 4.71 4.36
CA VAL A 137 4.89 3.59 5.24
C VAL A 137 5.60 4.10 6.49
N VAL A 138 5.49 3.37 7.58
CA VAL A 138 6.36 3.55 8.75
C VAL A 138 7.47 2.49 8.65
N ALA A 139 8.61 2.88 8.10
CA ALA A 139 9.78 2.02 8.05
C ALA A 139 10.16 1.55 9.46
N GLY A 140 10.54 0.27 9.61
CA GLY A 140 10.87 -0.32 10.90
C GLY A 140 9.69 -0.78 11.76
N SER A 141 8.44 -0.40 11.43
CA SER A 141 7.27 -0.71 12.26
C SER A 141 6.97 -2.21 12.41
N HIS A 142 7.37 -3.04 11.45
CA HIS A 142 7.24 -4.50 11.55
C HIS A 142 7.92 -5.06 12.82
N ARG A 143 9.03 -4.48 13.26
CA ARG A 143 9.74 -4.91 14.48
C ARG A 143 8.91 -4.69 15.74
N LEU A 144 8.14 -3.62 15.82
CA LEU A 144 7.26 -3.36 16.96
C LEU A 144 6.12 -4.40 17.07
N LEU A 145 5.81 -5.08 15.97
CA LEU A 145 4.76 -6.09 15.93
C LEU A 145 5.29 -7.50 16.25
N GLU A 146 6.60 -7.71 16.29
CA GLU A 146 7.21 -9.04 16.54
C GLU A 146 6.79 -9.64 17.88
N GLY A 147 6.67 -8.84 18.93
CA GLY A 147 6.24 -9.29 20.26
C GLY A 147 4.73 -9.45 20.46
N MET A 148 3.93 -9.30 19.41
CA MET A 148 2.47 -9.45 19.51
C MET A 148 2.05 -10.89 19.23
N PRO A 149 1.16 -11.50 20.05
CA PRO A 149 0.75 -12.90 19.86
C PRO A 149 -0.06 -13.11 18.58
N PHE A 150 -0.77 -12.08 18.13
CA PHE A 150 -1.55 -12.09 16.89
C PHE A 150 -1.31 -10.82 16.10
N LEU A 151 -1.31 -10.95 14.78
CA LEU A 151 -1.20 -9.87 13.81
C LEU A 151 -2.53 -9.69 13.06
N GLY A 152 -2.72 -8.53 12.45
CA GLY A 152 -3.86 -8.24 11.58
C GLY A 152 -4.55 -6.93 11.89
N PRO A 153 -5.61 -6.57 11.13
CA PRO A 153 -6.33 -5.32 11.24
C PRO A 153 -7.22 -5.32 12.50
N SER A 154 -6.63 -5.33 13.67
CA SER A 154 -7.38 -5.31 14.93
C SER A 154 -7.31 -3.92 15.55
N MET A 155 -8.48 -3.37 15.97
CA MET A 155 -8.56 -2.13 16.76
C MET A 155 -7.69 -2.18 18.02
N LYS A 156 -7.45 -3.39 18.56
CA LYS A 156 -6.54 -3.58 19.70
C LYS A 156 -5.09 -3.27 19.35
N HIS A 157 -4.64 -3.59 18.12
CA HIS A 157 -3.28 -3.28 17.68
C HIS A 157 -3.10 -1.77 17.47
N ALA A 158 -4.03 -1.10 16.81
CA ALA A 158 -4.01 0.35 16.67
C ALA A 158 -3.98 1.05 18.04
N LYS A 159 -4.79 0.59 19.00
CA LYS A 159 -4.78 1.11 20.37
C LYS A 159 -3.45 0.84 21.10
N ARG A 160 -2.80 -0.29 20.84
CA ARG A 160 -1.47 -0.61 21.41
C ARG A 160 -0.38 0.25 20.79
N LEU A 161 -0.39 0.43 19.46
CA LEU A 161 0.55 1.30 18.77
C LEU A 161 0.45 2.76 19.26
N ARG A 162 -0.75 3.27 19.53
CA ARG A 162 -0.94 4.63 20.10
C ARG A 162 -0.28 4.87 21.45
N ARG A 163 0.15 3.83 22.17
CA ARG A 163 0.93 3.97 23.41
C ARG A 163 2.39 4.29 23.14
N SER A 164 2.87 4.06 21.93
CA SER A 164 4.18 4.47 21.46
C SER A 164 4.19 5.98 21.26
N PRO A 165 5.22 6.72 21.74
CA PRO A 165 5.35 8.16 21.50
C PRO A 165 5.37 8.49 20.01
N PHE A 166 6.04 7.68 19.19
CA PHE A 166 6.08 7.87 17.74
C PHE A 166 4.67 7.82 17.12
N PHE A 167 3.87 6.80 17.46
CA PHE A 167 2.53 6.67 16.90
C PHE A 167 1.53 7.64 17.54
N ALA A 168 1.77 8.13 18.75
CA ALA A 168 0.98 9.22 19.34
C ALA A 168 1.16 10.51 18.52
N ASP A 169 2.41 10.84 18.16
CA ASP A 169 2.72 11.99 17.28
C ASP A 169 2.22 11.77 15.85
N LEU A 170 2.36 10.56 15.29
CA LEU A 170 1.90 10.22 13.95
C LEU A 170 0.37 10.33 13.78
N MET A 171 -0.38 9.99 14.81
CA MET A 171 -1.85 9.98 14.80
C MET A 171 -2.47 11.23 15.41
N CYS A 172 -1.67 12.24 15.77
CA CYS A 172 -2.20 13.52 16.25
C CYS A 172 -2.65 14.40 15.07
N GLU A 173 -3.50 15.38 15.33
CA GLU A 173 -4.00 16.31 14.30
C GLU A 173 -2.95 17.36 13.88
N GLU A 174 -1.95 17.62 14.70
CA GLU A 174 -0.90 18.59 14.45
C GLU A 174 0.05 18.14 13.33
N SER A 175 -0.03 18.79 12.17
CA SER A 175 0.73 18.39 10.97
C SER A 175 2.24 18.57 11.11
N SER A 176 2.71 19.54 11.88
CA SER A 176 4.13 19.77 12.13
C SER A 176 4.81 18.61 12.86
N LYS A 177 4.15 18.01 13.85
CA LYS A 177 4.65 16.81 14.54
C LYS A 177 4.79 15.64 13.57
N ARG A 178 3.78 15.42 12.72
CA ARG A 178 3.82 14.35 11.73
C ARG A 178 4.90 14.56 10.68
N ALA A 179 5.08 15.80 10.18
CA ALA A 179 6.10 16.14 9.19
C ALA A 179 7.52 15.87 9.71
N ARG A 180 7.77 16.12 11.00
CA ARG A 180 9.06 15.84 11.64
C ARG A 180 9.45 14.36 11.53
N LEU A 181 8.48 13.45 11.62
CA LEU A 181 8.71 12.00 11.56
C LEU A 181 9.20 11.49 10.19
N MET A 182 9.15 12.32 9.15
CA MET A 182 9.79 12.04 7.86
C MET A 182 11.28 12.36 7.87
N ASN A 183 11.68 13.39 8.59
CA ASN A 183 13.05 13.91 8.56
C ASN A 183 13.91 13.39 9.72
N GLU A 184 13.28 13.01 10.82
CA GLU A 184 13.95 12.59 12.06
C GLU A 184 13.64 11.12 12.34
N PRO A 185 14.62 10.19 12.16
CA PRO A 185 14.47 8.82 12.60
C PRO A 185 14.23 8.75 14.11
N HIS A 186 13.28 7.96 14.53
CA HIS A 186 12.93 7.76 15.93
C HIS A 186 13.24 6.33 16.36
N ARG A 187 14.03 6.17 17.42
CA ARG A 187 14.32 4.84 17.98
C ARG A 187 13.31 4.48 19.05
N GLU A 188 12.68 3.32 18.89
CA GLU A 188 11.77 2.74 19.88
C GLU A 188 12.13 1.26 20.11
N GLY A 189 12.71 0.96 21.26
CA GLY A 189 13.33 -0.35 21.50
C GLY A 189 14.43 -0.62 20.46
N ASP A 190 14.31 -1.75 19.76
CA ASP A 190 15.22 -2.14 18.69
C ASP A 190 14.79 -1.67 17.30
N ALA A 191 13.65 -0.97 17.20
CA ALA A 191 13.13 -0.45 15.96
C ALA A 191 13.61 0.99 15.71
N ASN A 192 14.14 1.23 14.50
CA ASN A 192 14.33 2.57 13.96
C ASN A 192 13.12 2.90 13.08
N LEU A 193 12.31 3.86 13.52
CA LEU A 193 11.07 4.25 12.87
C LEU A 193 11.25 5.53 12.08
N GLN A 194 10.72 5.56 10.87
CA GLN A 194 10.67 6.74 10.03
C GLN A 194 9.44 6.69 9.11
N VAL A 195 8.80 7.82 8.89
CA VAL A 195 7.72 7.93 7.89
C VAL A 195 8.35 8.16 6.53
N VAL A 196 7.96 7.34 5.54
CA VAL A 196 8.47 7.42 4.16
C VAL A 196 7.29 7.40 3.19
N GLU A 197 7.21 8.38 2.28
CA GLU A 197 6.32 8.32 1.12
C GLU A 197 6.99 7.54 -0.01
N LEU A 198 6.32 6.55 -0.57
CA LEU A 198 6.82 5.78 -1.70
C LEU A 198 6.61 6.58 -2.99
N HIS A 199 7.70 7.07 -3.58
CA HIS A 199 7.70 7.85 -4.81
C HIS A 199 8.88 7.45 -5.69
N GLY A 200 8.77 7.68 -7.01
CA GLY A 200 9.80 7.27 -7.98
C GLY A 200 9.32 7.31 -9.42
N GLY A 201 10.01 6.60 -10.29
CA GLY A 201 9.69 6.46 -11.71
C GLY A 201 8.78 5.26 -12.04
N PRO A 202 8.24 5.21 -13.26
CA PRO A 202 7.50 4.03 -13.73
C PRO A 202 8.36 2.77 -13.65
N GLY A 203 7.82 1.70 -13.10
CA GLY A 203 8.51 0.43 -12.93
C GLY A 203 9.27 0.27 -11.62
N ASP A 204 9.43 1.32 -10.81
CA ASP A 204 10.00 1.21 -9.48
C ASP A 204 9.13 0.33 -8.58
N VAL A 205 9.80 -0.50 -7.77
CA VAL A 205 9.18 -1.48 -6.88
C VAL A 205 9.66 -1.28 -5.45
N PHE A 206 8.72 -1.34 -4.52
CA PHE A 206 8.99 -1.33 -3.09
C PHE A 206 8.51 -2.66 -2.51
N LEU A 207 9.41 -3.39 -1.88
CA LEU A 207 9.15 -4.63 -1.19
C LEU A 207 9.18 -4.37 0.32
N VAL A 208 8.07 -4.62 0.99
CA VAL A 208 7.96 -4.39 2.43
C VAL A 208 7.45 -5.64 3.14
N ASP A 209 7.86 -5.85 4.39
CA ASP A 209 7.26 -6.88 5.24
C ASP A 209 5.76 -6.60 5.39
N MET A 210 4.91 -7.62 5.28
CA MET A 210 3.45 -7.46 5.37
C MET A 210 2.99 -6.86 6.72
N ARG A 211 3.84 -6.83 7.73
CA ARG A 211 3.60 -6.18 9.03
C ARG A 211 3.89 -4.67 9.02
N VAL A 212 4.42 -4.11 7.95
CA VAL A 212 4.71 -2.67 7.88
C VAL A 212 3.42 -1.87 7.92
N VAL A 213 3.35 -0.96 8.90
CA VAL A 213 2.22 -0.03 9.04
C VAL A 213 2.26 0.99 7.91
N HIS A 214 1.16 1.16 7.21
CA HIS A 214 1.08 2.06 6.06
C HIS A 214 -0.30 2.70 5.90
N THR A 215 -0.38 3.70 5.03
CA THR A 215 -1.63 4.37 4.64
C THR A 215 -1.48 5.03 3.27
N THR A 216 -2.57 5.50 2.69
CA THR A 216 -2.57 6.31 1.48
C THR A 216 -2.43 7.79 1.83
N ALA A 217 -1.48 8.50 1.21
CA ALA A 217 -1.36 9.96 1.34
C ALA A 217 -2.33 10.71 0.41
N PRO A 218 -2.66 11.97 0.73
CA PRO A 218 -3.32 12.87 -0.21
C PRO A 218 -2.48 13.06 -1.47
N ASN A 219 -3.13 13.09 -2.63
CA ASN A 219 -2.45 13.43 -3.88
C ASN A 219 -2.56 14.95 -4.13
N ALA A 220 -1.50 15.68 -3.82
CA ALA A 220 -1.42 17.13 -4.06
C ALA A 220 -0.84 17.48 -5.44
N SER A 221 -0.57 16.50 -6.30
CA SER A 221 -0.13 16.71 -7.68
C SER A 221 -1.31 17.02 -8.61
N ARG A 222 -1.01 17.27 -9.89
CA ARG A 222 -2.03 17.47 -10.94
C ARG A 222 -2.36 16.21 -11.72
N ALA A 223 -1.66 15.09 -11.46
CA ALA A 223 -1.84 13.84 -12.16
C ALA A 223 -2.37 12.75 -11.23
N PRO A 224 -3.16 11.79 -11.74
CA PRO A 224 -3.56 10.64 -10.94
C PRO A 224 -2.34 9.79 -10.61
N ARG A 225 -2.21 9.36 -9.34
CA ARG A 225 -1.21 8.38 -8.96
C ARG A 225 -1.68 6.99 -9.41
N MET A 226 -0.87 6.32 -10.22
CA MET A 226 -1.12 4.98 -10.73
C MET A 226 -0.09 4.01 -10.14
N MET A 227 -0.52 3.14 -9.27
CA MET A 227 0.29 2.09 -8.63
C MET A 227 -0.48 0.77 -8.66
N PHE A 228 0.21 -0.32 -8.39
CA PHE A 228 -0.45 -1.56 -8.00
C PHE A 228 0.23 -2.17 -6.77
N THR A 229 -0.48 -3.09 -6.12
CA THR A 229 0.05 -3.87 -5.01
C THR A 229 -0.23 -5.35 -5.24
N GLN A 230 0.69 -6.18 -4.78
CA GLN A 230 0.54 -7.64 -4.70
C GLN A 230 1.14 -8.10 -3.37
N ARG A 231 0.43 -8.97 -2.68
CA ARG A 231 0.93 -9.63 -1.48
C ARG A 231 1.42 -11.02 -1.83
N PHE A 232 2.48 -11.43 -1.15
CA PHE A 232 3.07 -12.76 -1.24
C PHE A 232 3.15 -13.31 0.18
N ALA A 233 2.28 -14.27 0.49
CA ALA A 233 2.30 -14.94 1.77
C ALA A 233 3.31 -16.08 1.74
N ARG A 234 4.00 -16.32 2.84
CA ARG A 234 4.77 -17.55 3.01
C ARG A 234 3.84 -18.75 2.98
N GLU A 235 4.27 -19.82 2.31
CA GLU A 235 3.47 -21.05 2.17
C GLU A 235 3.07 -21.65 3.53
N ASP A 236 3.98 -21.62 4.50
CA ASP A 236 3.75 -22.20 5.85
C ASP A 236 2.71 -21.44 6.70
N VAL A 237 2.26 -20.25 6.26
CA VAL A 237 1.21 -19.46 6.94
C VAL A 237 0.02 -19.16 6.04
N PHE A 238 0.09 -19.54 4.77
CA PHE A 238 -0.92 -19.21 3.77
C PHE A 238 -2.32 -19.73 4.12
N ASP A 239 -2.43 -20.98 4.56
CA ASP A 239 -3.73 -21.56 4.90
C ASP A 239 -4.39 -20.84 6.08
N GLU A 240 -3.60 -20.47 7.11
CA GLU A 240 -4.09 -19.69 8.25
C GLU A 240 -4.61 -18.32 7.78
N MET A 241 -3.89 -17.67 6.86
CA MET A 241 -4.31 -16.39 6.29
C MET A 241 -5.60 -16.51 5.47
N MET A 242 -5.75 -17.57 4.68
CA MET A 242 -6.94 -17.79 3.87
C MET A 242 -8.17 -18.08 4.73
N LEU A 243 -8.03 -18.88 5.77
CA LEU A 243 -9.11 -19.15 6.74
C LEU A 243 -9.55 -17.89 7.48
N ALA A 244 -8.59 -17.05 7.89
CA ALA A 244 -8.88 -15.79 8.56
C ALA A 244 -9.49 -14.71 7.64
N SER A 245 -9.35 -14.87 6.32
CA SER A 245 -9.91 -13.97 5.28
C SER A 245 -11.28 -14.42 4.75
N GLY A 246 -11.94 -15.40 5.38
CA GLY A 246 -13.22 -15.98 4.95
C GLY A 246 -14.36 -14.96 4.76
N PRO A 247 -15.50 -15.36 4.17
CA PRO A 247 -16.52 -14.45 3.63
C PRO A 247 -17.18 -13.50 4.67
N ASN A 248 -16.95 -13.70 5.96
CA ASN A 248 -17.50 -12.86 7.03
C ASN A 248 -16.53 -11.78 7.55
N SER A 249 -15.35 -11.64 6.99
CA SER A 249 -14.36 -10.64 7.48
C SER A 249 -14.53 -9.24 6.88
N SER A 250 -15.49 -9.03 5.98
CA SER A 250 -15.68 -7.76 5.26
C SER A 250 -16.58 -6.72 5.99
N ASN A 251 -17.07 -7.01 7.20
CA ASN A 251 -17.98 -6.13 7.95
C ASN A 251 -17.36 -5.49 9.20
N ALA A 252 -16.05 -5.31 9.26
CA ALA A 252 -15.38 -4.56 10.33
C ALA A 252 -14.44 -3.51 9.71
N ALA A 253 -15.03 -2.50 9.09
CA ALA A 253 -14.36 -1.25 8.71
C ALA A 253 -15.02 -0.08 9.45
#